data_55d7de1d88f50fb7642f2a15c0c8939b
#
_entry.id   55d7de1d88f50fb7642f2a15c0c8939b
#
_cell.length_a   1.000
_cell.length_b   1.000
_cell.length_c   1.000
_cell.angle_alpha   90.00
_cell.angle_beta   90.00
_cell.angle_gamma   90.00
#
_symmetry.space_group_name_H-M   'P 1'
#
loop_
_entity.id
_entity.type
_entity.pdbx_description
1 polymer ?
#
loop_
_entity_poly.entity_id
_entity_poly.type
_entity_poly.pdbx_seq_one_letter_code
_entity_poly.pdbx_strand_id
1 'polypeptide(L)'
;MRWDNLTDGPGAPEQSGALFGAASVVTRTFDTPEFRGITFHEVRARSVLNQVPGASRMPFEWTVNPYRGCSHACVYCFARKTHSYLDLDTGLGFDSQIVVKTNAPEVLRRELAAPRWAGAHIAMGTNVDCYQRAEGRYRLMPGIIEALCDRANPFSILTKGTLILRDLPLLRRAAEVTEVGISVSVGFTDTDLWRTVEPGTPSPAARLAAVRALTGAGIECGVLMAPVIPFLGDSPEQLRATVRAVAESGATSVTPLVLHLRPGAREWFTAWLGTHHPHLLPRYERMYAGGSYAPTWYQRQITRQVHELAAEFGIGPSRRGSARRVPGAGRTAGPAPAEPVQLSLL
;
A
#
# COMPACT_ATOMS: atom_id res chain seq x y z
N MET A 1 13.63 2.52 13.30
CA MET A 1 14.17 1.36 12.58
C MET A 1 15.22 1.92 11.64
N ARG A 2 16.43 1.87 12.07
CA ARG A 2 17.58 2.32 11.30
C ARG A 2 18.02 1.20 10.35
N TRP A 3 19.05 1.46 9.55
CA TRP A 3 19.72 0.47 8.69
C TRP A 3 20.20 -0.79 9.44
N ASP A 4 20.16 -0.78 10.78
CA ASP A 4 20.60 -1.87 11.68
C ASP A 4 19.95 -3.23 11.42
N ASN A 5 18.78 -3.26 10.77
CA ASN A 5 18.10 -4.50 10.35
C ASN A 5 18.54 -4.98 8.95
N LEU A 6 19.49 -4.28 8.34
CA LEU A 6 20.02 -4.56 7.01
C LEU A 6 21.48 -4.95 7.18
N THR A 7 21.87 -6.16 6.77
CA THR A 7 23.25 -6.65 6.96
C THR A 7 23.78 -7.38 5.78
N ASP A 8 25.10 -7.49 5.74
CA ASP A 8 25.84 -8.38 4.86
C ASP A 8 25.62 -9.84 5.19
N GLY A 9 25.93 -10.67 4.21
CA GLY A 9 25.94 -12.12 4.39
C GLY A 9 26.92 -12.57 5.48
N PRO A 10 26.88 -13.85 5.90
CA PRO A 10 27.72 -14.35 6.97
C PRO A 10 29.21 -14.24 6.61
N GLY A 11 29.94 -13.43 7.36
CA GLY A 11 31.40 -13.40 7.29
C GLY A 11 32.11 -12.03 7.25
N ALA A 12 31.41 -10.88 7.36
CA ALA A 12 32.09 -9.60 7.43
C ALA A 12 32.61 -9.31 8.86
N PRO A 13 33.88 -8.87 9.05
CA PRO A 13 34.38 -8.51 10.36
C PRO A 13 33.76 -7.23 10.88
N GLU A 14 33.42 -7.21 12.16
CA GLU A 14 33.00 -6.01 12.89
C GLU A 14 34.10 -4.94 12.84
N GLN A 15 33.88 -3.90 12.05
CA GLN A 15 34.64 -2.66 12.19
C GLN A 15 33.76 -1.64 12.94
N SER A 16 34.15 -1.40 14.19
CA SER A 16 33.54 -0.43 15.07
C SER A 16 33.82 0.99 14.53
N GLY A 17 32.76 1.81 14.42
CA GLY A 17 32.90 3.25 14.34
C GLY A 17 32.20 3.98 13.21
N ALA A 18 31.59 3.31 12.23
CA ALA A 18 30.78 3.98 11.22
C ALA A 18 29.28 3.80 11.56
N LEU A 19 28.52 4.88 11.57
CA LEU A 19 27.05 4.90 11.73
C LEU A 19 26.32 4.10 10.63
N PHE A 20 27.05 3.64 9.62
CA PHE A 20 26.63 2.74 8.54
C PHE A 20 27.77 1.73 8.32
N GLY A 21 27.50 0.46 8.47
CA GLY A 21 28.33 -0.59 7.90
C GLY A 21 28.35 -0.39 6.37
N ALA A 22 29.39 0.25 5.85
CA ALA A 22 29.50 0.68 4.44
C ALA A 22 29.45 -0.49 3.42
N ALA A 23 29.50 -1.72 3.90
CA ALA A 23 29.58 -2.92 3.06
C ALA A 23 28.22 -3.56 2.72
N SER A 24 27.10 -3.07 3.29
CA SER A 24 25.79 -3.73 3.18
C SER A 24 24.79 -3.11 2.21
N VAL A 25 25.07 -1.93 1.68
CA VAL A 25 24.18 -1.21 0.77
C VAL A 25 24.86 -1.00 -0.58
N VAL A 26 24.32 -1.58 -1.63
CA VAL A 26 24.77 -1.34 -3.00
C VAL A 26 23.87 -0.28 -3.64
N THR A 27 24.42 0.86 -4.00
CA THR A 27 23.68 1.93 -4.68
C THR A 27 23.75 1.74 -6.18
N ARG A 28 22.60 1.79 -6.87
CA ARG A 28 22.51 1.67 -8.32
C ARG A 28 21.61 2.75 -8.91
N THR A 29 21.99 3.21 -10.08
CA THR A 29 21.17 4.03 -10.98
C THR A 29 21.07 3.33 -12.33
N PHE A 30 19.97 3.54 -13.04
CA PHE A 30 19.77 2.96 -14.37
C PHE A 30 19.43 4.07 -15.36
N ASP A 31 20.10 4.05 -16.50
CA ASP A 31 19.98 5.09 -17.53
C ASP A 31 18.83 4.81 -18.52
N THR A 32 17.77 4.15 -18.05
CA THR A 32 16.58 3.90 -18.85
C THR A 32 15.50 4.94 -18.51
N PRO A 33 14.65 5.32 -19.47
CA PRO A 33 13.67 6.40 -19.27
C PRO A 33 12.77 6.20 -18.05
N GLU A 34 12.37 4.96 -17.77
CA GLU A 34 11.50 4.60 -16.65
C GLU A 34 12.16 4.73 -15.27
N PHE A 35 13.50 4.75 -15.21
CA PHE A 35 14.27 4.85 -13.96
C PHE A 35 15.12 6.12 -13.88
N ARG A 36 14.99 7.01 -14.85
CA ARG A 36 15.77 8.27 -14.83
C ARG A 36 15.47 9.07 -13.56
N GLY A 37 16.53 9.47 -12.86
CA GLY A 37 16.44 10.20 -11.60
C GLY A 37 16.07 9.34 -10.38
N ILE A 38 16.00 8.01 -10.52
CA ILE A 38 15.76 7.09 -9.40
C ILE A 38 17.07 6.43 -9.00
N THR A 39 17.36 6.47 -7.71
CA THR A 39 18.48 5.75 -7.07
C THR A 39 17.93 4.56 -6.30
N PHE A 40 18.49 3.39 -6.53
CA PHE A 40 18.14 2.16 -5.84
C PHE A 40 19.21 1.82 -4.81
N HIS A 41 18.78 1.60 -3.56
CA HIS A 41 19.63 1.12 -2.47
C HIS A 41 19.32 -0.36 -2.25
N GLU A 42 20.13 -1.23 -2.85
CA GLU A 42 20.01 -2.67 -2.70
C GLU A 42 20.55 -3.09 -1.34
N VAL A 43 19.71 -3.77 -0.57
CA VAL A 43 20.04 -4.20 0.79
C VAL A 43 19.62 -5.66 1.01
N ARG A 44 20.32 -6.34 1.91
CA ARG A 44 19.92 -7.66 2.41
C ARG A 44 19.21 -7.50 3.76
N ALA A 45 17.92 -7.85 3.79
CA ALA A 45 17.13 -7.76 5.00
C ALA A 45 17.34 -8.99 5.91
N ARG A 46 17.32 -8.77 7.22
CA ARG A 46 17.31 -9.88 8.23
C ARG A 46 15.90 -10.43 8.42
N SER A 47 14.89 -9.58 8.30
CA SER A 47 13.47 -9.89 8.44
C SER A 47 12.65 -9.09 7.43
N VAL A 48 11.56 -9.68 6.93
CA VAL A 48 10.61 -9.03 6.03
C VAL A 48 9.18 -9.08 6.55
N LEU A 49 8.86 -9.96 7.48
CA LEU A 49 7.61 -9.95 8.23
C LEU A 49 7.62 -8.80 9.23
N ASN A 50 6.63 -7.90 9.12
CA ASN A 50 6.48 -6.78 10.04
C ASN A 50 5.15 -6.91 10.76
N GLN A 51 5.19 -6.98 12.09
CA GLN A 51 3.99 -6.94 12.91
C GLN A 51 3.47 -5.51 12.99
N VAL A 52 2.17 -5.36 12.76
CA VAL A 52 1.47 -4.09 12.93
C VAL A 52 1.18 -3.91 14.43
N PRO A 53 1.49 -2.75 15.04
CA PRO A 53 1.21 -2.53 16.44
C PRO A 53 -0.27 -2.76 16.79
N GLY A 54 -0.55 -3.46 17.89
CA GLY A 54 -1.90 -3.85 18.27
C GLY A 54 -2.87 -2.69 18.53
N ALA A 55 -2.35 -1.49 18.83
CA ALA A 55 -3.14 -0.25 18.93
C ALA A 55 -3.55 0.30 17.54
N SER A 56 -3.06 -0.27 16.45
CA SER A 56 -3.43 0.15 15.11
C SER A 56 -4.86 -0.27 14.77
N ARG A 57 -5.62 0.63 14.13
CA ARG A 57 -6.96 0.33 13.60
C ARG A 57 -6.94 -0.44 12.28
N MET A 58 -5.78 -0.96 11.88
CA MET A 58 -5.64 -1.71 10.63
C MET A 58 -6.29 -3.09 10.75
N PRO A 59 -6.96 -3.57 9.69
CA PRO A 59 -7.67 -4.86 9.71
C PRO A 59 -6.73 -6.06 9.52
N PHE A 60 -5.42 -5.89 9.62
CA PHE A 60 -4.39 -6.91 9.47
C PHE A 60 -3.28 -6.73 10.51
N GLU A 61 -2.67 -7.84 10.92
CA GLU A 61 -1.63 -7.85 11.95
C GLU A 61 -0.21 -7.95 11.37
N TRP A 62 -0.07 -8.46 10.14
CA TRP A 62 1.23 -8.69 9.52
C TRP A 62 1.31 -8.09 8.13
N THR A 63 2.50 -7.57 7.80
CA THR A 63 2.79 -7.02 6.47
C THR A 63 4.14 -7.49 5.95
N VAL A 64 4.25 -7.56 4.62
CA VAL A 64 5.51 -7.69 3.90
C VAL A 64 5.67 -6.51 2.96
N ASN A 65 6.80 -5.82 3.07
CA ASN A 65 7.16 -4.70 2.21
C ASN A 65 8.56 -4.94 1.62
N PRO A 66 8.65 -5.39 0.36
CA PRO A 66 9.95 -5.65 -0.29
C PRO A 66 10.72 -4.38 -0.61
N TYR A 67 10.04 -3.24 -0.63
CA TYR A 67 10.61 -1.93 -0.95
C TYR A 67 10.37 -0.92 0.18
N ARG A 68 11.15 0.19 0.19
CA ARG A 68 10.82 1.45 0.85
C ARG A 68 11.06 2.59 -0.12
N GLY A 69 10.24 3.65 -0.04
CA GLY A 69 10.10 4.62 -1.11
C GLY A 69 9.23 4.07 -2.24
N CYS A 70 8.67 4.96 -3.05
CA CYS A 70 7.72 4.57 -4.08
C CYS A 70 7.74 5.52 -5.26
N SER A 71 8.16 5.02 -6.41
CA SER A 71 8.22 5.75 -7.66
C SER A 71 6.85 6.12 -8.26
N HIS A 72 5.74 5.74 -7.60
CA HIS A 72 4.40 6.23 -7.92
C HIS A 72 4.22 7.73 -7.62
N ALA A 73 5.05 8.28 -6.71
CA ALA A 73 5.14 9.71 -6.42
C ALA A 73 3.80 10.38 -6.06
N CYS A 74 2.85 9.64 -5.47
CA CYS A 74 1.56 10.19 -5.06
C CYS A 74 1.78 11.33 -4.05
N VAL A 75 1.21 12.50 -4.33
CA VAL A 75 1.45 13.71 -3.51
C VAL A 75 0.84 13.61 -2.10
N TYR A 76 -0.13 12.74 -1.90
CA TYR A 76 -0.83 12.50 -0.64
C TYR A 76 -0.30 11.29 0.15
N CYS A 77 0.79 10.65 -0.30
CA CYS A 77 1.24 9.37 0.27
C CYS A 77 1.66 9.50 1.73
N PHE A 78 0.93 8.85 2.63
CA PHE A 78 1.24 8.87 4.07
C PHE A 78 2.54 8.14 4.43
N ALA A 79 3.04 7.29 3.53
CA ALA A 79 4.26 6.53 3.77
C ALA A 79 5.55 7.38 3.64
N ARG A 80 5.46 8.63 3.12
CA ARG A 80 6.60 9.54 2.97
C ARG A 80 7.44 9.66 4.26
N LYS A 81 6.77 9.79 5.41
CA LYS A 81 7.44 9.87 6.71
C LYS A 81 8.34 8.65 7.01
N THR A 82 8.13 7.52 6.36
CA THR A 82 8.97 6.33 6.61
C THR A 82 10.42 6.50 6.16
N HIS A 83 10.71 7.44 5.26
CA HIS A 83 12.06 7.78 4.83
C HIS A 83 12.89 8.42 5.94
N SER A 84 12.27 9.18 6.86
CA SER A 84 12.99 9.75 8.00
C SER A 84 13.61 8.70 8.93
N TYR A 85 13.11 7.45 8.93
CA TYR A 85 13.73 6.35 9.69
C TYR A 85 15.08 5.89 9.10
N LEU A 86 15.38 6.30 7.87
CA LEU A 86 16.60 5.97 7.14
C LEU A 86 17.46 7.23 6.92
N ASP A 87 17.11 8.35 7.56
CA ASP A 87 17.73 9.65 7.36
C ASP A 87 17.70 10.12 5.88
N LEU A 88 16.67 9.67 5.14
CA LEU A 88 16.41 10.08 3.76
C LEU A 88 15.31 11.16 3.71
N ASP A 89 15.37 12.00 2.66
CA ASP A 89 14.38 13.03 2.42
C ASP A 89 12.98 12.43 2.21
N THR A 90 11.98 12.99 2.90
CA THR A 90 10.57 12.56 2.85
C THR A 90 9.78 13.21 1.70
N GLY A 91 10.36 14.17 1.04
CA GLY A 91 9.82 14.84 -0.14
C GLY A 91 10.12 14.08 -1.44
N LEU A 92 10.91 14.68 -2.32
CA LEU A 92 11.36 14.06 -3.58
C LEU A 92 12.20 12.80 -3.35
N GLY A 93 12.92 12.73 -2.23
CA GLY A 93 13.69 11.54 -1.86
C GLY A 93 12.81 10.31 -1.70
N PHE A 94 11.59 10.45 -1.16
CA PHE A 94 10.66 9.32 -1.07
C PHE A 94 10.29 8.73 -2.45
N ASP A 95 10.22 9.57 -3.47
CA ASP A 95 9.84 9.17 -4.82
C ASP A 95 11.02 8.64 -5.63
N SER A 96 12.25 9.04 -5.30
CA SER A 96 13.45 8.80 -6.09
C SER A 96 14.55 7.96 -5.39
N GLN A 97 14.49 7.79 -4.07
CA GLN A 97 15.43 6.97 -3.29
C GLN A 97 14.74 5.69 -2.85
N ILE A 98 14.86 4.63 -3.64
CA ILE A 98 14.13 3.39 -3.41
C ILE A 98 15.03 2.34 -2.76
N VAL A 99 14.69 1.93 -1.55
CA VAL A 99 15.38 0.80 -0.90
C VAL A 99 14.76 -0.50 -1.37
N VAL A 100 15.59 -1.44 -1.80
CA VAL A 100 15.20 -2.74 -2.36
C VAL A 100 15.77 -3.85 -1.49
N LYS A 101 14.91 -4.67 -0.88
CA LYS A 101 15.31 -5.83 -0.08
C LYS A 101 15.51 -7.04 -1.00
N THR A 102 16.69 -7.15 -1.62
CA THR A 102 16.97 -8.10 -2.70
C THR A 102 16.75 -9.56 -2.33
N ASN A 103 16.89 -9.90 -1.06
CA ASN A 103 16.68 -11.25 -0.52
C ASN A 103 15.29 -11.47 0.14
N ALA A 104 14.32 -10.60 -0.15
CA ALA A 104 13.00 -10.67 0.50
C ALA A 104 12.30 -12.02 0.34
N PRO A 105 12.30 -12.68 -0.84
CA PRO A 105 11.68 -14.00 -1.01
C PRO A 105 12.32 -15.09 -0.15
N GLU A 106 13.66 -15.11 -0.07
CA GLU A 106 14.43 -16.11 0.71
C GLU A 106 14.17 -15.95 2.21
N VAL A 107 14.20 -14.70 2.67
CA VAL A 107 13.95 -14.37 4.09
C VAL A 107 12.52 -14.75 4.46
N LEU A 108 11.54 -14.44 3.59
CA LEU A 108 10.14 -14.79 3.83
C LEU A 108 9.95 -16.31 3.94
N ARG A 109 10.54 -17.12 3.02
CA ARG A 109 10.46 -18.58 3.10
C ARG A 109 10.98 -19.11 4.45
N ARG A 110 12.10 -18.54 4.93
CA ARG A 110 12.67 -18.92 6.24
C ARG A 110 11.76 -18.52 7.41
N GLU A 111 11.18 -17.32 7.37
CA GLU A 111 10.29 -16.82 8.43
C GLU A 111 8.98 -17.60 8.50
N LEU A 112 8.39 -17.93 7.35
CA LEU A 112 7.18 -18.76 7.27
C LEU A 112 7.44 -20.23 7.66
N ALA A 113 8.68 -20.71 7.56
CA ALA A 113 9.06 -22.04 7.98
C ALA A 113 9.29 -22.17 9.51
N ALA A 114 9.38 -21.04 10.22
CA ALA A 114 9.67 -21.04 11.65
C ALA A 114 8.52 -21.69 12.45
N PRO A 115 8.78 -22.58 13.42
CA PRO A 115 7.74 -23.28 14.19
C PRO A 115 6.75 -22.36 14.92
N ARG A 116 7.18 -21.12 15.23
CA ARG A 116 6.35 -20.10 15.88
C ARG A 116 5.38 -19.39 14.92
N TRP A 117 5.52 -19.58 13.60
CA TRP A 117 4.64 -18.95 12.63
C TRP A 117 3.31 -19.69 12.56
N ALA A 118 2.23 -18.99 12.87
CA ALA A 118 0.88 -19.57 12.99
C ALA A 118 0.04 -19.46 11.70
N GLY A 119 0.65 -19.12 10.56
CA GLY A 119 -0.10 -18.95 9.29
C GLY A 119 -1.02 -17.72 9.26
N ALA A 120 -0.67 -16.65 9.99
CA ALA A 120 -1.48 -15.44 10.02
C ALA A 120 -1.54 -14.77 8.64
N HIS A 121 -2.66 -14.08 8.37
CA HIS A 121 -2.83 -13.31 7.12
C HIS A 121 -1.77 -12.22 6.98
N ILE A 122 -1.18 -12.10 5.78
CA ILE A 122 -0.16 -11.11 5.45
C ILE A 122 -0.71 -10.11 4.43
N ALA A 123 -0.68 -8.80 4.76
CA ALA A 123 -1.08 -7.75 3.85
C ALA A 123 0.15 -7.12 3.15
N MET A 124 0.06 -6.93 1.84
CA MET A 124 1.10 -6.29 1.02
C MET A 124 0.57 -5.06 0.30
N GLY A 125 1.46 -4.11 0.00
CA GLY A 125 1.09 -2.84 -0.65
C GLY A 125 0.39 -1.84 0.29
N THR A 126 0.43 -2.06 1.58
CA THR A 126 -0.25 -1.24 2.59
C THR A 126 0.55 -0.02 3.01
N ASN A 127 1.85 -0.02 2.82
CA ASN A 127 2.74 1.09 3.11
C ASN A 127 3.43 1.62 1.85
N VAL A 128 4.02 0.73 1.07
CA VAL A 128 4.66 1.02 -0.21
C VAL A 128 4.09 0.06 -1.25
N ASP A 129 3.84 0.53 -2.45
CA ASP A 129 3.29 -0.31 -3.50
C ASP A 129 4.30 -1.39 -3.90
N CYS A 130 3.91 -2.65 -3.76
CA CYS A 130 4.77 -3.79 -4.08
C CYS A 130 4.90 -4.02 -5.59
N TYR A 131 4.02 -3.45 -6.41
CA TYR A 131 4.09 -3.47 -7.88
C TYR A 131 4.44 -2.10 -8.48
N GLN A 132 5.17 -1.27 -7.74
CA GLN A 132 5.76 -0.06 -8.29
C GLN A 132 6.79 -0.37 -9.40
N ARG A 133 7.29 0.63 -10.14
CA ARG A 133 8.22 0.43 -11.27
C ARG A 133 9.45 -0.43 -10.92
N ALA A 134 9.99 -0.32 -9.70
CA ALA A 134 11.11 -1.13 -9.23
C ALA A 134 10.84 -2.64 -9.40
N GLU A 135 9.60 -3.08 -9.22
CA GLU A 135 9.22 -4.49 -9.36
C GLU A 135 9.37 -5.02 -10.80
N GLY A 136 9.29 -4.15 -11.81
CA GLY A 136 9.58 -4.52 -13.19
C GLY A 136 11.01 -5.06 -13.38
N ARG A 137 11.97 -4.51 -12.63
CA ARG A 137 13.38 -4.89 -12.67
C ARG A 137 13.75 -5.96 -11.66
N TYR A 138 13.39 -5.76 -10.40
CA TYR A 138 13.86 -6.62 -9.30
C TYR A 138 13.07 -7.92 -9.17
N ARG A 139 11.82 -7.96 -9.62
CA ARG A 139 10.97 -9.15 -9.69
C ARG A 139 10.92 -9.93 -8.38
N LEU A 140 10.72 -9.23 -7.26
CA LEU A 140 10.66 -9.84 -5.93
C LEU A 140 9.30 -10.49 -5.65
N MET A 141 8.21 -9.94 -6.21
CA MET A 141 6.86 -10.43 -5.96
C MET A 141 6.62 -11.87 -6.38
N PRO A 142 7.12 -12.37 -7.54
CA PRO A 142 6.96 -13.79 -7.88
C PRO A 142 7.48 -14.71 -6.77
N GLY A 143 8.72 -14.52 -6.31
CA GLY A 143 9.29 -15.35 -5.26
C GLY A 143 8.63 -15.19 -3.88
N ILE A 144 8.04 -14.02 -3.61
CA ILE A 144 7.23 -13.79 -2.39
C ILE A 144 5.91 -14.56 -2.48
N ILE A 145 5.20 -14.51 -3.62
CA ILE A 145 3.96 -15.26 -3.83
C ILE A 145 4.22 -16.77 -3.77
N GLU A 146 5.30 -17.25 -4.38
CA GLU A 146 5.71 -18.65 -4.28
C GLU A 146 5.93 -19.08 -2.83
N ALA A 147 6.65 -18.27 -2.04
CA ALA A 147 6.89 -18.57 -0.62
C ALA A 147 5.58 -18.66 0.19
N LEU A 148 4.60 -17.84 -0.14
CA LEU A 148 3.27 -17.87 0.48
C LEU A 148 2.46 -19.10 0.02
N CYS A 149 2.52 -19.45 -1.27
CA CYS A 149 1.89 -20.66 -1.82
C CYS A 149 2.44 -21.94 -1.17
N ASP A 150 3.77 -22.05 -1.07
CA ASP A 150 4.45 -23.24 -0.51
C ASP A 150 4.02 -23.55 0.94
N ARG A 151 3.49 -22.56 1.64
CA ARG A 151 3.00 -22.64 3.02
C ARG A 151 1.49 -22.51 3.15
N ALA A 152 0.77 -22.46 2.03
CA ALA A 152 -0.68 -22.17 2.02
C ALA A 152 -1.03 -20.98 2.93
N ASN A 153 -0.17 -19.96 2.98
CA ASN A 153 -0.31 -18.80 3.87
C ASN A 153 -1.26 -17.78 3.24
N PRO A 154 -2.35 -17.38 3.93
CA PRO A 154 -3.28 -16.40 3.39
C PRO A 154 -2.64 -15.02 3.27
N PHE A 155 -2.98 -14.31 2.20
CA PHE A 155 -2.44 -12.97 1.96
C PHE A 155 -3.38 -12.06 1.17
N SER A 156 -3.11 -10.77 1.24
CA SER A 156 -3.76 -9.79 0.38
C SER A 156 -2.76 -8.81 -0.23
N ILE A 157 -3.11 -8.31 -1.42
CA ILE A 157 -2.33 -7.33 -2.16
C ILE A 157 -3.22 -6.12 -2.45
N LEU A 158 -2.73 -4.92 -2.10
CA LEU A 158 -3.28 -3.66 -2.53
C LEU A 158 -2.26 -2.96 -3.42
N THR A 159 -2.64 -2.59 -4.64
CA THR A 159 -1.70 -1.96 -5.58
C THR A 159 -2.37 -0.91 -6.49
N LYS A 160 -1.58 0.02 -7.00
CA LYS A 160 -1.88 0.86 -8.17
C LYS A 160 -1.15 0.33 -9.42
N GLY A 161 -0.21 -0.59 -9.24
CA GLY A 161 0.64 -1.12 -10.30
C GLY A 161 -0.06 -2.16 -11.17
N THR A 162 -0.01 -1.98 -12.49
CA THR A 162 -0.53 -2.97 -13.47
C THR A 162 0.41 -4.14 -13.67
N LEU A 163 1.64 -4.08 -13.14
CA LEU A 163 2.60 -5.19 -13.16
C LEU A 163 2.10 -6.46 -12.44
N ILE A 164 1.08 -6.35 -11.60
CA ILE A 164 0.41 -7.50 -10.97
C ILE A 164 -0.08 -8.52 -12.02
N LEU A 165 -0.43 -8.08 -13.22
CA LEU A 165 -0.87 -8.96 -14.32
C LEU A 165 0.23 -9.91 -14.81
N ARG A 166 1.50 -9.55 -14.66
CA ARG A 166 2.63 -10.45 -14.94
C ARG A 166 2.55 -11.74 -14.12
N ASP A 167 2.11 -11.59 -12.88
CA ASP A 167 2.10 -12.66 -11.89
C ASP A 167 0.73 -13.36 -11.78
N LEU A 168 -0.18 -13.10 -12.72
CA LEU A 168 -1.52 -13.68 -12.77
C LEU A 168 -1.52 -15.23 -12.68
N PRO A 169 -0.65 -15.98 -13.39
CA PRO A 169 -0.60 -17.44 -13.23
C PRO A 169 -0.24 -17.89 -11.82
N LEU A 170 0.65 -17.15 -11.13
CA LEU A 170 1.02 -17.44 -9.73
C LEU A 170 -0.14 -17.12 -8.77
N LEU A 171 -0.84 -16.02 -8.99
CA LEU A 171 -1.99 -15.63 -8.17
C LEU A 171 -3.13 -16.64 -8.30
N ARG A 172 -3.38 -17.17 -9.50
CA ARG A 172 -4.35 -18.26 -9.71
C ARG A 172 -3.97 -19.52 -8.93
N ARG A 173 -2.72 -19.97 -9.07
CA ARG A 173 -2.21 -21.10 -8.29
C ARG A 173 -2.30 -20.87 -6.77
N ALA A 174 -2.02 -19.64 -6.33
CA ALA A 174 -2.16 -19.29 -4.91
C ALA A 174 -3.61 -19.41 -4.43
N ALA A 175 -4.56 -18.93 -5.23
CA ALA A 175 -5.99 -18.99 -4.91
C ALA A 175 -6.55 -20.42 -4.83
N GLU A 176 -5.87 -21.42 -5.43
CA GLU A 176 -6.22 -22.83 -5.33
C GLU A 176 -5.80 -23.46 -3.98
N VAL A 177 -4.80 -22.88 -3.32
CA VAL A 177 -4.18 -23.49 -2.10
C VAL A 177 -4.38 -22.64 -0.85
N THR A 178 -4.69 -21.35 -0.99
CA THR A 178 -4.88 -20.44 0.15
C THR A 178 -5.84 -19.30 -0.19
N GLU A 179 -6.22 -18.53 0.83
CA GLU A 179 -7.04 -17.33 0.65
C GLU A 179 -6.20 -16.17 0.08
N VAL A 180 -6.60 -15.65 -1.07
CA VAL A 180 -5.93 -14.54 -1.78
C VAL A 180 -6.90 -13.39 -1.97
N GLY A 181 -6.59 -12.23 -1.38
CA GLY A 181 -7.35 -11.00 -1.57
C GLY A 181 -6.60 -10.01 -2.46
N ILE A 182 -7.20 -9.61 -3.58
CA ILE A 182 -6.63 -8.59 -4.46
C ILE A 182 -7.49 -7.34 -4.45
N SER A 183 -6.84 -6.19 -4.31
CA SER A 183 -7.49 -4.89 -4.47
C SER A 183 -6.62 -3.96 -5.31
N VAL A 184 -7.25 -3.27 -6.25
CA VAL A 184 -6.60 -2.20 -7.03
C VAL A 184 -7.09 -0.85 -6.53
N SER A 185 -6.16 0.09 -6.30
CA SER A 185 -6.52 1.42 -5.84
C SER A 185 -6.85 2.34 -7.03
N VAL A 186 -8.10 2.83 -7.07
CA VAL A 186 -8.59 3.82 -8.05
C VAL A 186 -9.43 4.85 -7.29
N GLY A 187 -8.86 6.00 -6.98
CA GLY A 187 -9.55 7.05 -6.20
C GLY A 187 -10.53 7.87 -7.04
N PHE A 188 -10.26 8.00 -8.33
CA PHE A 188 -10.99 8.84 -9.29
C PHE A 188 -10.64 8.41 -10.72
N THR A 189 -11.43 8.86 -11.70
CA THR A 189 -11.20 8.59 -13.13
C THR A 189 -10.74 9.81 -13.91
N ASP A 190 -10.71 10.98 -13.27
CA ASP A 190 -10.25 12.24 -13.87
C ASP A 190 -8.76 12.14 -14.23
N THR A 191 -8.47 12.31 -15.52
CA THR A 191 -7.12 12.14 -16.07
C THR A 191 -6.21 13.34 -15.75
N ASP A 192 -6.77 14.55 -15.68
CA ASP A 192 -5.98 15.74 -15.41
C ASP A 192 -5.61 15.82 -13.94
N LEU A 193 -6.53 15.48 -13.07
CA LEU A 193 -6.24 15.28 -11.65
C LEU A 193 -5.19 14.17 -11.44
N TRP A 194 -5.34 13.03 -12.12
CA TRP A 194 -4.37 11.92 -12.04
C TRP A 194 -2.95 12.35 -12.40
N ARG A 195 -2.77 13.07 -13.51
CA ARG A 195 -1.43 13.52 -13.96
C ARG A 195 -0.68 14.32 -12.91
N THR A 196 -1.38 15.08 -12.10
CA THR A 196 -0.77 15.95 -11.09
C THR A 196 -0.65 15.33 -9.71
N VAL A 197 -1.61 14.48 -9.30
CA VAL A 197 -1.61 13.89 -7.93
C VAL A 197 -0.96 12.51 -7.86
N GLU A 198 -0.89 11.77 -8.97
CA GLU A 198 -0.35 10.41 -9.04
C GLU A 198 0.61 10.23 -10.25
N PRO A 199 1.59 11.12 -10.46
CA PRO A 199 2.34 11.24 -11.72
C PRO A 199 3.14 10.00 -12.11
N GLY A 200 3.49 9.16 -11.16
CA GLY A 200 4.27 7.94 -11.39
C GLY A 200 3.45 6.65 -11.49
N THR A 201 2.11 6.74 -11.37
CA THR A 201 1.23 5.56 -11.43
C THR A 201 0.74 5.25 -12.84
N PRO A 202 0.32 4.03 -13.14
CA PRO A 202 -0.52 3.75 -14.29
C PRO A 202 -1.82 4.56 -14.25
N SER A 203 -2.35 4.93 -15.43
CA SER A 203 -3.59 5.70 -15.50
C SER A 203 -4.76 4.98 -14.83
N PRO A 204 -5.80 5.70 -14.38
CA PRO A 204 -7.01 5.08 -13.85
C PRO A 204 -7.63 4.05 -14.80
N ALA A 205 -7.66 4.34 -16.11
CA ALA A 205 -8.14 3.41 -17.13
C ALA A 205 -7.30 2.13 -17.20
N ALA A 206 -5.97 2.23 -17.13
CA ALA A 206 -5.08 1.07 -17.11
C ALA A 206 -5.27 0.23 -15.84
N ARG A 207 -5.50 0.86 -14.69
CA ARG A 207 -5.80 0.16 -13.43
C ARG A 207 -7.14 -0.56 -13.48
N LEU A 208 -8.18 0.04 -14.05
CA LEU A 208 -9.48 -0.62 -14.26
C LEU A 208 -9.38 -1.77 -15.28
N ALA A 209 -8.56 -1.63 -16.31
CA ALA A 209 -8.26 -2.73 -17.22
C ALA A 209 -7.55 -3.90 -16.49
N ALA A 210 -6.69 -3.60 -15.51
CA ALA A 210 -6.08 -4.64 -14.67
C ALA A 210 -7.12 -5.34 -13.77
N VAL A 211 -8.08 -4.62 -13.20
CA VAL A 211 -9.21 -5.22 -12.48
C VAL A 211 -9.96 -6.19 -13.39
N ARG A 212 -10.33 -5.75 -14.60
CA ARG A 212 -11.04 -6.59 -15.59
C ARG A 212 -10.26 -7.86 -15.95
N ALA A 213 -8.94 -7.75 -16.12
CA ALA A 213 -8.10 -8.91 -16.42
C ALA A 213 -8.03 -9.90 -15.25
N LEU A 214 -7.95 -9.41 -14.01
CA LEU A 214 -7.94 -10.24 -12.80
C LEU A 214 -9.28 -10.97 -12.63
N THR A 215 -10.39 -10.25 -12.70
CA THR A 215 -11.73 -10.85 -12.54
C THR A 215 -12.07 -11.78 -13.69
N GLY A 216 -11.70 -11.43 -14.93
CA GLY A 216 -11.85 -12.31 -16.10
C GLY A 216 -11.03 -13.59 -16.02
N ALA A 217 -9.96 -13.60 -15.22
CA ALA A 217 -9.17 -14.80 -14.92
C ALA A 217 -9.68 -15.61 -13.71
N GLY A 218 -10.81 -15.22 -13.14
CA GLY A 218 -11.44 -15.90 -12.00
C GLY A 218 -10.89 -15.49 -10.63
N ILE A 219 -10.10 -14.41 -10.56
CA ILE A 219 -9.60 -13.88 -9.28
C ILE A 219 -10.52 -12.76 -8.81
N GLU A 220 -11.08 -12.89 -7.60
CA GLU A 220 -11.84 -11.80 -6.99
C GLU A 220 -10.95 -10.57 -6.81
N CYS A 221 -11.36 -9.44 -7.39
CA CYS A 221 -10.64 -8.19 -7.29
C CYS A 221 -11.56 -7.05 -6.85
N GLY A 222 -11.28 -6.50 -5.67
CA GLY A 222 -11.96 -5.30 -5.18
C GLY A 222 -11.28 -4.01 -5.67
N VAL A 223 -11.99 -2.90 -5.61
CA VAL A 223 -11.40 -1.57 -5.80
C VAL A 223 -11.40 -0.81 -4.47
N LEU A 224 -10.19 -0.36 -4.06
CA LEU A 224 -10.08 0.63 -3.01
C LEU A 224 -10.15 2.02 -3.66
N MET A 225 -11.29 2.70 -3.50
CA MET A 225 -11.48 4.07 -3.98
C MET A 225 -10.76 5.04 -3.02
N ALA A 226 -9.42 5.08 -3.13
CA ALA A 226 -8.54 5.77 -2.19
C ALA A 226 -7.38 6.50 -2.88
N PRO A 227 -7.27 7.80 -2.53
CA PRO A 227 -8.21 8.56 -1.73
C PRO A 227 -9.34 9.17 -2.57
N VAL A 228 -10.50 9.37 -1.95
CA VAL A 228 -11.44 10.40 -2.42
C VAL A 228 -10.88 11.73 -1.93
N ILE A 229 -10.53 12.62 -2.87
CA ILE A 229 -9.86 13.90 -2.58
C ILE A 229 -10.92 14.99 -2.44
N PRO A 230 -11.12 15.57 -1.23
CA PRO A 230 -12.13 16.59 -1.01
C PRO A 230 -11.97 17.77 -1.99
N PHE A 231 -13.08 18.26 -2.54
CA PHE A 231 -13.16 19.38 -3.46
C PHE A 231 -12.51 19.19 -4.84
N LEU A 232 -11.89 18.04 -5.09
CA LEU A 232 -11.21 17.75 -6.37
C LEU A 232 -11.69 16.44 -7.02
N GLY A 233 -12.16 15.48 -6.24
CA GLY A 233 -12.62 14.19 -6.77
C GLY A 233 -13.89 13.67 -6.09
N ASP A 234 -14.66 14.55 -5.45
CA ASP A 234 -15.77 14.22 -4.56
C ASP A 234 -17.13 14.79 -4.99
N SER A 235 -17.21 15.43 -6.17
CA SER A 235 -18.53 15.85 -6.65
C SER A 235 -19.42 14.65 -6.94
N PRO A 236 -20.76 14.78 -6.83
CA PRO A 236 -21.67 13.66 -7.12
C PRO A 236 -21.44 13.05 -8.51
N GLU A 237 -21.13 13.88 -9.50
CA GLU A 237 -20.86 13.45 -10.87
C GLU A 237 -19.56 12.66 -10.97
N GLN A 238 -18.50 13.13 -10.30
CA GLN A 238 -17.18 12.45 -10.27
C GLN A 238 -17.26 11.11 -9.52
N LEU A 239 -17.95 11.08 -8.37
CA LEU A 239 -18.19 9.85 -7.63
C LEU A 239 -18.98 8.85 -8.48
N ARG A 240 -20.06 9.29 -9.12
CA ARG A 240 -20.87 8.47 -10.02
C ARG A 240 -20.05 7.91 -11.19
N ALA A 241 -19.30 8.77 -11.87
CA ALA A 241 -18.43 8.35 -12.99
C ALA A 241 -17.40 7.31 -12.56
N THR A 242 -16.77 7.52 -11.41
CA THR A 242 -15.76 6.59 -10.86
C THR A 242 -16.38 5.25 -10.48
N VAL A 243 -17.50 5.24 -9.73
CA VAL A 243 -18.15 3.98 -9.31
C VAL A 243 -18.70 3.21 -10.51
N ARG A 244 -19.27 3.91 -11.52
CA ARG A 244 -19.69 3.28 -12.78
C ARG A 244 -18.52 2.59 -13.47
N ALA A 245 -17.39 3.27 -13.64
CA ALA A 245 -16.20 2.70 -14.28
C ALA A 245 -15.64 1.49 -13.48
N VAL A 246 -15.72 1.54 -12.16
CA VAL A 246 -15.37 0.40 -11.28
C VAL A 246 -16.32 -0.77 -11.53
N ALA A 247 -17.64 -0.55 -11.63
CA ALA A 247 -18.61 -1.60 -11.94
C ALA A 247 -18.35 -2.21 -13.32
N GLU A 248 -18.15 -1.39 -14.34
CA GLU A 248 -17.86 -1.82 -15.71
C GLU A 248 -16.55 -2.60 -15.82
N SER A 249 -15.63 -2.44 -14.87
CA SER A 249 -14.40 -3.25 -14.81
C SER A 249 -14.61 -4.66 -14.24
N GLY A 250 -15.81 -4.97 -13.73
CA GLY A 250 -16.13 -6.25 -13.10
C GLY A 250 -15.56 -6.37 -11.67
N ALA A 251 -15.28 -5.26 -11.01
CA ALA A 251 -14.83 -5.29 -9.63
C ALA A 251 -15.86 -5.95 -8.71
N THR A 252 -15.40 -6.82 -7.80
CA THR A 252 -16.27 -7.56 -6.87
C THR A 252 -16.71 -6.72 -5.67
N SER A 253 -16.02 -5.61 -5.40
CA SER A 253 -16.37 -4.68 -4.33
C SER A 253 -15.75 -3.31 -4.56
N VAL A 254 -16.33 -2.27 -3.95
CA VAL A 254 -15.72 -0.94 -3.86
C VAL A 254 -15.72 -0.45 -2.42
N THR A 255 -14.58 0.07 -1.97
CA THR A 255 -14.42 0.61 -0.62
C THR A 255 -13.87 2.03 -0.71
N PRO A 256 -14.63 3.08 -0.37
CA PRO A 256 -14.14 4.45 -0.36
C PRO A 256 -13.29 4.72 0.88
N LEU A 257 -12.25 5.50 0.68
CA LEU A 257 -11.42 6.06 1.75
C LEU A 257 -11.15 7.53 1.45
N VAL A 258 -11.66 8.42 2.31
CA VAL A 258 -11.40 9.85 2.19
C VAL A 258 -9.93 10.15 2.51
N LEU A 259 -9.36 11.09 1.80
CA LEU A 259 -7.99 11.57 2.00
C LEU A 259 -7.72 11.82 3.50
N HIS A 260 -6.61 11.30 3.99
CA HIS A 260 -6.07 11.62 5.30
C HIS A 260 -4.66 12.18 5.16
N LEU A 261 -4.39 13.26 5.87
CA LEU A 261 -3.15 14.02 5.81
C LEU A 261 -2.38 13.87 7.12
N ARG A 262 -1.59 12.79 7.22
CA ARG A 262 -0.68 12.57 8.34
C ARG A 262 0.53 13.51 8.24
N PRO A 263 1.23 13.80 9.34
CA PRO A 263 2.48 14.57 9.32
C PRO A 263 3.46 13.98 8.29
N GLY A 264 4.13 14.84 7.53
CA GLY A 264 4.98 14.49 6.40
C GLY A 264 4.23 14.46 5.07
N ALA A 265 3.04 13.84 5.02
CA ALA A 265 2.19 13.88 3.84
C ALA A 265 1.38 15.17 3.73
N ARG A 266 1.00 15.76 4.89
CA ARG A 266 0.26 17.01 4.93
C ARG A 266 1.04 18.15 4.29
N GLU A 267 2.27 18.32 4.70
CA GLU A 267 3.15 19.39 4.25
C GLU A 267 3.39 19.27 2.74
N TRP A 268 3.67 18.06 2.26
CA TRP A 268 3.88 17.77 0.85
C TRP A 268 2.63 18.02 0.01
N PHE A 269 1.47 17.52 0.45
CA PHE A 269 0.20 17.74 -0.22
C PHE A 269 -0.21 19.22 -0.22
N THR A 270 0.00 19.94 0.89
CA THR A 270 -0.31 21.37 1.00
C THR A 270 0.54 22.21 0.05
N ALA A 271 1.84 21.87 -0.10
CA ALA A 271 2.71 22.53 -1.07
C ALA A 271 2.22 22.30 -2.52
N TRP A 272 1.88 21.06 -2.86
CA TRP A 272 1.27 20.73 -4.15
C TRP A 272 -0.06 21.49 -4.37
N LEU A 273 -0.93 21.50 -3.37
CA LEU A 273 -2.23 22.19 -3.43
C LEU A 273 -2.03 23.70 -3.65
N GLY A 274 -1.06 24.30 -2.98
CA GLY A 274 -0.71 25.72 -3.13
C GLY A 274 -0.24 26.09 -4.55
N THR A 275 0.38 25.14 -5.24
CA THR A 275 0.84 25.33 -6.62
C THR A 275 -0.28 25.15 -7.64
N HIS A 276 -1.15 24.16 -7.46
CA HIS A 276 -2.12 23.75 -8.47
C HIS A 276 -3.52 24.29 -8.20
N HIS A 277 -3.91 24.46 -6.92
CA HIS A 277 -5.25 24.87 -6.50
C HIS A 277 -5.20 25.82 -5.28
N PRO A 278 -4.49 26.98 -5.36
CA PRO A 278 -4.25 27.86 -4.22
C PRO A 278 -5.54 28.34 -3.54
N HIS A 279 -6.62 28.48 -4.30
CA HIS A 279 -7.94 28.89 -3.80
C HIS A 279 -8.58 27.86 -2.83
N LEU A 280 -8.11 26.62 -2.83
CA LEU A 280 -8.60 25.56 -1.94
C LEU A 280 -7.87 25.52 -0.59
N LEU A 281 -6.69 26.16 -0.44
CA LEU A 281 -5.91 26.11 0.81
C LEU A 281 -6.76 26.43 2.05
N PRO A 282 -7.55 27.54 2.11
CA PRO A 282 -8.34 27.83 3.31
C PRO A 282 -9.44 26.80 3.59
N ARG A 283 -9.92 26.10 2.55
CA ARG A 283 -10.93 25.04 2.72
C ARG A 283 -10.29 23.77 3.33
N TYR A 284 -9.08 23.43 2.89
CA TYR A 284 -8.33 22.29 3.44
C TYR A 284 -7.87 22.57 4.87
N GLU A 285 -7.42 23.77 5.20
CA GLU A 285 -7.08 24.17 6.56
C GLU A 285 -8.26 23.97 7.52
N ARG A 286 -9.46 24.43 7.14
CA ARG A 286 -10.68 24.21 7.93
C ARG A 286 -11.07 22.73 8.02
N MET A 287 -11.02 22.00 6.88
CA MET A 287 -11.39 20.58 6.82
C MET A 287 -10.52 19.73 7.73
N TYR A 288 -9.22 20.00 7.82
CA TYR A 288 -8.24 19.22 8.56
C TYR A 288 -7.75 19.93 9.85
N ALA A 289 -8.46 20.92 10.34
CA ALA A 289 -8.13 21.64 11.58
C ALA A 289 -8.11 20.70 12.81
N GLY A 290 -8.97 19.70 12.84
CA GLY A 290 -9.07 18.72 13.92
C GLY A 290 -8.06 17.57 13.85
N GLY A 291 -7.12 17.56 12.92
CA GLY A 291 -6.10 16.51 12.81
C GLY A 291 -5.89 15.94 11.42
N SER A 292 -5.43 14.71 11.34
CA SER A 292 -5.06 14.05 10.07
C SER A 292 -6.25 13.60 9.22
N TYR A 293 -7.44 13.54 9.76
CA TYR A 293 -8.63 13.01 9.10
C TYR A 293 -9.65 14.09 8.84
N ALA A 294 -10.34 14.01 7.72
CA ALA A 294 -11.52 14.84 7.46
C ALA A 294 -12.61 14.55 8.52
N PRO A 295 -13.53 15.49 8.79
CA PRO A 295 -14.58 15.30 9.77
C PRO A 295 -15.40 14.04 9.55
N THR A 296 -15.80 13.36 10.61
CA THR A 296 -16.53 12.09 10.56
C THR A 296 -17.83 12.16 9.76
N TRP A 297 -18.53 13.30 9.85
CA TRP A 297 -19.75 13.51 9.08
C TRP A 297 -19.48 13.48 7.56
N TYR A 298 -18.38 14.10 7.13
CA TYR A 298 -17.98 14.11 5.71
C TYR A 298 -17.55 12.70 5.24
N GLN A 299 -16.74 12.00 6.04
CA GLN A 299 -16.36 10.63 5.72
C GLN A 299 -17.59 9.72 5.56
N ARG A 300 -18.57 9.86 6.47
CA ARG A 300 -19.83 9.09 6.42
C ARG A 300 -20.66 9.45 5.19
N GLN A 301 -20.73 10.73 4.81
CA GLN A 301 -21.44 11.18 3.62
C GLN A 301 -20.85 10.55 2.35
N ILE A 302 -19.54 10.65 2.15
CA ILE A 302 -18.85 10.03 0.99
C ILE A 302 -19.07 8.52 0.98
N THR A 303 -18.89 7.87 2.12
CA THR A 303 -19.07 6.41 2.24
C THR A 303 -20.48 6.00 1.84
N ARG A 304 -21.50 6.71 2.32
CA ARG A 304 -22.91 6.44 1.97
C ARG A 304 -23.14 6.61 0.48
N GLN A 305 -22.74 7.75 -0.10
CA GLN A 305 -22.91 8.05 -1.53
C GLN A 305 -22.25 6.97 -2.41
N VAL A 306 -21.03 6.58 -2.10
CA VAL A 306 -20.33 5.52 -2.87
C VAL A 306 -21.05 4.17 -2.74
N HIS A 307 -21.56 3.82 -1.55
CA HIS A 307 -22.28 2.56 -1.35
C HIS A 307 -23.65 2.56 -2.06
N GLU A 308 -24.36 3.69 -2.06
CA GLU A 308 -25.62 3.86 -2.81
C GLU A 308 -25.38 3.68 -4.32
N LEU A 309 -24.34 4.32 -4.85
CA LEU A 309 -23.94 4.18 -6.25
C LEU A 309 -23.47 2.74 -6.56
N ALA A 310 -22.72 2.12 -5.67
CA ALA A 310 -22.29 0.72 -5.83
C ALA A 310 -23.50 -0.21 -5.95
N ALA A 311 -24.51 -0.05 -5.08
CA ALA A 311 -25.74 -0.83 -5.14
C ALA A 311 -26.51 -0.56 -6.45
N GLU A 312 -26.59 0.70 -6.90
CA GLU A 312 -27.21 1.09 -8.18
C GLU A 312 -26.54 0.40 -9.38
N PHE A 313 -25.21 0.31 -9.38
CA PHE A 313 -24.44 -0.33 -10.46
C PHE A 313 -24.18 -1.83 -10.25
N GLY A 314 -24.83 -2.45 -9.26
CA GLY A 314 -24.76 -3.90 -9.05
C GLY A 314 -23.45 -4.41 -8.44
N ILE A 315 -22.64 -3.54 -7.84
CA ILE A 315 -21.47 -3.97 -7.06
C ILE A 315 -21.96 -4.38 -5.67
N GLY A 316 -21.74 -5.64 -5.31
CA GLY A 316 -22.09 -6.14 -3.98
C GLY A 316 -21.34 -5.43 -2.85
N PRO A 317 -21.84 -5.49 -1.61
CA PRO A 317 -21.11 -4.98 -0.47
C PRO A 317 -19.76 -5.70 -0.37
N SER A 318 -18.71 -4.96 -0.04
CA SER A 318 -17.40 -5.57 0.26
C SER A 318 -17.63 -6.69 1.27
N ARG A 319 -17.32 -7.93 0.92
CA ARG A 319 -17.32 -9.03 1.88
C ARG A 319 -16.28 -8.71 2.94
N ARG A 320 -16.71 -8.07 4.03
CA ARG A 320 -15.88 -7.85 5.20
C ARG A 320 -15.49 -9.21 5.74
N GLY A 321 -14.33 -9.73 5.39
CA GLY A 321 -13.80 -10.87 6.10
C GLY A 321 -13.04 -11.91 5.30
N SER A 322 -13.33 -12.15 4.02
CA SER A 322 -12.64 -13.25 3.35
C SER A 322 -11.13 -13.02 3.13
N ALA A 323 -10.72 -11.83 2.73
CA ALA A 323 -9.30 -11.52 2.52
C ALA A 323 -8.60 -10.80 3.69
N ARG A 324 -9.30 -10.56 4.81
CA ARG A 324 -8.79 -9.75 5.94
C ARG A 324 -8.90 -10.41 7.31
N ARG A 325 -9.57 -11.54 7.43
CA ARG A 325 -9.65 -12.34 8.65
C ARG A 325 -9.51 -13.81 8.31
N VAL A 326 -8.44 -14.39 8.77
CA VAL A 326 -8.38 -15.84 8.99
C VAL A 326 -9.31 -16.11 10.17
N PRO A 327 -10.31 -17.02 10.09
CA PRO A 327 -10.98 -17.53 11.27
C PRO A 327 -9.90 -18.16 12.15
N GLY A 328 -9.55 -17.49 13.24
CA GLY A 328 -8.61 -18.05 14.20
C GLY A 328 -9.11 -19.39 14.68
N ALA A 329 -8.32 -20.43 14.53
CA ALA A 329 -8.49 -21.66 15.28
C ALA A 329 -8.68 -21.27 16.76
N GLY A 330 -9.85 -21.59 17.28
CA GLY A 330 -10.36 -21.43 18.62
C GLY A 330 -9.48 -20.68 19.64
N ARG A 331 -9.66 -19.37 19.74
CA ARG A 331 -9.33 -18.66 20.98
C ARG A 331 -10.54 -18.69 21.89
N THR A 332 -10.50 -19.53 22.92
CA THR A 332 -11.36 -19.41 24.09
C THR A 332 -11.32 -17.99 24.60
N ALA A 333 -12.48 -17.37 24.77
CA ALA A 333 -12.65 -16.01 25.27
C ALA A 333 -11.95 -15.87 26.62
N GLY A 334 -10.88 -15.10 26.66
CA GLY A 334 -10.35 -14.51 27.88
C GLY A 334 -11.14 -13.24 28.22
N PRO A 335 -11.11 -12.79 29.48
CA PRO A 335 -11.93 -11.69 29.95
C PRO A 335 -11.64 -10.38 29.19
N ALA A 336 -12.68 -9.58 29.00
CA ALA A 336 -12.65 -8.32 28.28
C ALA A 336 -11.53 -7.38 28.80
N PRO A 337 -10.77 -6.73 27.91
CA PRO A 337 -9.78 -5.76 28.32
C PRO A 337 -10.47 -4.48 28.83
N ALA A 338 -9.94 -3.95 29.92
CA ALA A 338 -10.29 -2.65 30.47
C ALA A 338 -10.08 -1.52 29.44
N GLU A 339 -10.86 -0.46 29.55
CA GLU A 339 -10.81 0.71 28.66
C GLU A 339 -9.40 1.28 28.51
N PRO A 340 -9.00 1.64 27.29
CA PRO A 340 -7.65 2.15 27.07
C PRO A 340 -7.51 3.56 27.62
N VAL A 341 -6.62 3.73 28.58
CA VAL A 341 -6.08 5.04 29.00
C VAL A 341 -5.29 5.62 27.81
N GLN A 342 -5.66 6.82 27.42
CA GLN A 342 -5.01 7.58 26.35
C GLN A 342 -3.61 8.02 26.81
N LEU A 343 -2.58 7.33 26.38
CA LEU A 343 -1.20 7.81 26.56
C LEU A 343 -0.87 8.81 25.44
N SER A 344 -0.76 10.07 25.85
CA SER A 344 -0.17 11.16 25.07
C SER A 344 1.31 10.84 24.83
N LEU A 345 1.73 10.72 23.59
CA LEU A 345 3.15 10.70 23.24
C LEU A 345 3.56 12.10 22.83
N LEU A 346 4.38 12.73 23.68
CA LEU A 346 5.20 13.90 23.40
C LEU A 346 6.16 13.63 22.24
#